data_f6f1e36d5b8ba3df435aa8d8bc1e28de
#
_entry.id   f6f1e36d5b8ba3df435aa8d8bc1e28de
#
_cell.length_a   1.000
_cell.length_b   1.000
_cell.length_c   1.000
_cell.angle_alpha   90.00
_cell.angle_beta   90.00
_cell.angle_gamma   90.00
#
_symmetry.space_group_name_H-M   'P 1'
#
loop_
_entity.id
_entity.type
_entity.pdbx_description
1 polymer ?
#
loop_
_entity_poly.entity_id
_entity_poly.type
_entity_poly.pdbx_seq_one_letter_code
_entity_poly.pdbx_strand_id
1 'polypeptide(L)'
;MGNKNRFYVDVMAVHKEVTGSCILNVIKFPDGTTKKVLIDCGLFQEPNYLELNKTLPFKPENIDYVIVTHNHVDHVGRLPLLVKNGYRGKIYTSMDTSILIRHALADSYKVIRQKAKLANEKCLYSEKDV
;
A
#
# COMPACT_ATOMS: atom_id res chain seq x y z
N MET A 1 28.66 19.47 16.21
CA MET A 1 29.06 18.45 15.24
C MET A 1 28.03 17.34 15.26
N GLY A 2 27.38 17.07 14.13
CA GLY A 2 26.46 15.95 14.00
C GLY A 2 27.18 14.62 14.17
N ASN A 3 26.58 13.71 14.92
CA ASN A 3 27.12 12.36 15.10
C ASN A 3 27.02 11.64 13.75
N LYS A 4 28.16 11.41 13.07
CA LYS A 4 28.26 10.82 11.72
C LYS A 4 27.65 9.40 11.61
N ASN A 5 27.28 8.77 12.74
CA ASN A 5 26.73 7.41 12.82
C ASN A 5 25.22 7.39 13.08
N ARG A 6 24.53 8.51 12.93
CA ARG A 6 23.07 8.55 13.11
C ARG A 6 22.37 8.31 11.77
N PHE A 7 21.33 7.49 11.80
CA PHE A 7 20.34 7.45 10.72
C PHE A 7 19.06 8.14 11.19
N TYR A 8 18.30 8.64 10.24
CA TYR A 8 17.06 9.35 10.47
C TYR A 8 15.92 8.61 9.80
N VAL A 9 14.77 8.61 10.43
CA VAL A 9 13.54 8.05 9.85
C VAL A 9 12.50 9.15 9.83
N ASP A 10 12.09 9.56 8.63
CA ASP A 10 10.93 10.42 8.43
C ASP A 10 9.71 9.52 8.26
N VAL A 11 8.76 9.63 9.16
CA VAL A 11 7.51 8.87 9.14
C VAL A 11 6.37 9.78 8.68
N MET A 12 5.68 9.37 7.64
CA MET A 12 4.59 10.14 7.06
C MET A 12 3.36 9.25 6.85
N ALA A 13 2.28 9.56 7.54
CA ALA A 13 0.97 9.02 7.16
C ALA A 13 0.61 9.64 5.80
N VAL A 14 0.44 8.78 4.81
CA VAL A 14 0.14 9.23 3.44
C VAL A 14 -1.23 9.92 3.39
N HIS A 15 -2.15 9.47 4.24
CA HIS A 15 -3.49 10.02 4.40
C HIS A 15 -3.84 10.15 5.88
N LYS A 16 -4.79 11.05 6.18
CA LYS A 16 -5.25 11.33 7.55
C LYS A 16 -6.58 10.64 7.89
N GLU A 17 -7.15 9.94 6.93
CA GLU A 17 -8.44 9.25 7.06
C GLU A 17 -8.31 8.00 7.93
N VAL A 18 -9.43 7.52 8.47
CA VAL A 18 -9.47 6.35 9.36
C VAL A 18 -9.15 5.05 8.62
N THR A 19 -9.66 4.89 7.40
CA THR A 19 -9.33 3.75 6.53
C THR A 19 -8.31 4.17 5.46
N GLY A 20 -7.86 3.22 4.64
CA GLY A 20 -6.83 3.50 3.65
C GLY A 20 -5.43 3.62 4.26
N SER A 21 -5.15 2.87 5.31
CA SER A 21 -3.88 2.93 6.03
C SER A 21 -2.68 2.76 5.09
N CYS A 22 -1.78 3.72 5.13
CA CYS A 22 -0.61 3.75 4.27
C CYS A 22 0.42 4.68 4.90
N ILE A 23 1.52 4.11 5.41
CA ILE A 23 2.54 4.87 6.12
C ILE A 23 3.87 4.72 5.39
N LEU A 24 4.39 5.82 4.88
CA LEU A 24 5.68 5.87 4.21
C LEU A 24 6.78 6.24 5.20
N ASN A 25 7.78 5.38 5.30
CA ASN A 25 8.98 5.62 6.09
C ASN A 25 10.17 5.83 5.16
N VAL A 26 10.80 6.98 5.27
CA VAL A 26 12.03 7.30 4.54
C VAL A 26 13.19 7.21 5.51
N ILE A 27 14.02 6.20 5.35
CA ILE A 27 15.17 5.92 6.22
C ILE A 27 16.43 6.47 5.56
N LYS A 28 17.06 7.43 6.21
CA LYS A 28 18.31 8.05 5.73
C LYS A 28 19.46 7.50 6.56
N PHE A 29 20.39 6.84 5.88
CA PHE A 29 21.58 6.24 6.49
C PHE A 29 22.74 7.23 6.55
N PRO A 30 23.72 6.99 7.46
CA PRO A 30 24.90 7.88 7.60
C PRO A 30 25.76 8.00 6.34
N ASP A 31 25.75 6.98 5.47
CA ASP A 31 26.51 6.96 4.20
C ASP A 31 25.83 7.76 3.08
N GLY A 32 24.69 8.40 3.36
CA GLY A 32 23.90 9.16 2.39
C GLY A 32 22.88 8.34 1.61
N THR A 33 22.83 7.02 1.80
CA THR A 33 21.81 6.18 1.16
C THR A 33 20.45 6.36 1.83
N THR A 34 19.39 6.13 1.06
CA THR A 34 18.01 6.25 1.52
C THR A 34 17.25 4.98 1.15
N LYS A 35 16.43 4.48 2.08
CA LYS A 35 15.48 3.39 1.83
C LYS A 35 14.07 3.88 2.15
N LYS A 36 13.12 3.51 1.29
CA LYS A 36 11.70 3.81 1.46
C LYS A 36 10.93 2.53 1.77
N VAL A 37 10.33 2.52 2.95
CA VAL A 37 9.57 1.38 3.47
C VAL A 37 8.11 1.79 3.64
N LEU A 38 7.21 1.13 2.93
CA LEU A 38 5.78 1.37 3.03
C LEU A 38 5.17 0.36 4.02
N ILE A 39 4.43 0.86 4.99
CA ILE A 39 3.66 0.03 5.92
C ILE A 39 2.19 0.13 5.54
N ASP A 40 1.64 -0.97 5.08
CA ASP A 40 0.28 -1.12 4.56
C ASP A 40 0.02 -0.27 3.30
N CYS A 41 -0.98 -0.67 2.54
CA CYS A 41 -1.50 0.06 1.40
C CYS A 41 -2.98 -0.28 1.30
N GLY A 42 -3.77 0.37 2.15
CA GLY A 42 -5.16 0.04 2.40
C GLY A 42 -6.15 0.72 1.46
N LEU A 43 -7.33 0.16 1.42
CA LEU A 43 -8.46 0.69 0.67
C LEU A 43 -9.25 1.64 1.57
N PHE A 44 -9.62 2.80 1.03
CA PHE A 44 -10.58 3.69 1.69
C PHE A 44 -11.97 3.09 1.61
N GLN A 45 -12.68 3.08 2.72
CA GLN A 45 -14.03 2.51 2.82
C GLN A 45 -15.10 3.56 3.03
N GLU A 46 -14.74 4.76 3.50
CA GLU A 46 -15.68 5.86 3.67
C GLU A 46 -16.13 6.41 2.31
N PRO A 47 -17.47 6.61 2.10
CA PRO A 47 -17.98 7.05 0.80
C PRO A 47 -17.34 8.31 0.25
N ASN A 48 -16.98 9.26 1.14
CA ASN A 48 -16.38 10.55 0.74
C ASN A 48 -14.94 10.42 0.24
N TYR A 49 -14.27 9.29 0.49
CA TYR A 49 -12.85 9.09 0.18
C TYR A 49 -12.59 8.01 -0.86
N LEU A 50 -13.64 7.44 -1.47
CA LEU A 50 -13.48 6.35 -2.44
C LEU A 50 -12.64 6.73 -3.65
N GLU A 51 -12.69 7.99 -4.06
CA GLU A 51 -11.86 8.50 -5.18
C GLU A 51 -10.36 8.40 -4.89
N LEU A 52 -9.95 8.47 -3.61
CA LEU A 52 -8.55 8.33 -3.21
C LEU A 52 -8.00 6.93 -3.48
N ASN A 53 -8.87 5.93 -3.68
CA ASN A 53 -8.45 4.59 -4.05
C ASN A 53 -7.87 4.49 -5.46
N LYS A 54 -8.13 5.46 -6.31
CA LYS A 54 -7.73 5.43 -7.72
C LYS A 54 -6.26 5.80 -7.95
N THR A 55 -5.65 6.49 -6.99
CA THR A 55 -4.29 7.03 -7.13
C THR A 55 -3.43 6.72 -5.93
N LEU A 56 -2.12 6.74 -6.17
CA LEU A 56 -1.09 6.66 -5.12
C LEU A 56 -0.30 7.96 -5.17
N PRO A 57 -0.14 8.68 -4.02
CA PRO A 57 0.55 9.97 -3.99
C PRO A 57 2.08 9.84 -3.96
N PHE A 58 2.60 8.71 -4.37
CA PHE A 58 4.03 8.42 -4.51
C PHE A 58 4.24 7.51 -5.71
N LYS A 59 5.50 7.36 -6.14
CA LYS A 59 5.87 6.44 -7.23
C LYS A 59 6.17 5.05 -6.65
N PRO A 60 5.37 4.02 -6.97
CA PRO A 60 5.59 2.67 -6.43
C PRO A 60 6.95 2.08 -6.77
N GLU A 61 7.54 2.42 -7.92
CA GLU A 61 8.87 1.97 -8.31
C GLU A 61 9.99 2.49 -7.40
N ASN A 62 9.73 3.55 -6.63
CA ASN A 62 10.68 4.13 -5.69
C ASN A 62 10.59 3.51 -4.29
N ILE A 63 9.61 2.63 -4.04
CA ILE A 63 9.46 1.92 -2.76
C ILE A 63 10.40 0.71 -2.77
N ASP A 64 11.22 0.59 -1.73
CA ASP A 64 12.18 -0.51 -1.59
C ASP A 64 11.55 -1.74 -0.95
N TYR A 65 10.74 -1.54 0.09
CA TYR A 65 10.09 -2.62 0.83
C TYR A 65 8.67 -2.25 1.21
N VAL A 66 7.81 -3.25 1.26
CA VAL A 66 6.45 -3.14 1.80
C VAL A 66 6.31 -4.10 2.97
N ILE A 67 5.78 -3.61 4.08
CA ILE A 67 5.44 -4.40 5.27
C ILE A 67 3.92 -4.36 5.43
N VAL A 68 3.31 -5.52 5.58
CA VAL A 68 1.86 -5.66 5.82
C VAL A 68 1.64 -6.08 7.26
N THR A 69 0.84 -5.30 7.99
CA THR A 69 0.55 -5.55 9.40
C THR A 69 -0.47 -6.67 9.60
N HIS A 70 -1.53 -6.67 8.82
CA HIS A 70 -2.58 -7.70 8.84
C HIS A 70 -3.39 -7.66 7.54
N ASN A 71 -4.34 -8.59 7.37
CA ASN A 71 -5.03 -8.85 6.10
C ASN A 71 -6.35 -8.10 5.91
N HIS A 72 -6.69 -7.11 6.74
CA HIS A 72 -7.90 -6.32 6.55
C HIS A 72 -7.79 -5.40 5.33
N VAL A 73 -8.89 -5.23 4.61
CA VAL A 73 -8.93 -4.50 3.33
C VAL A 73 -8.50 -3.04 3.46
N ASP A 74 -8.79 -2.38 4.59
CA ASP A 74 -8.33 -1.03 4.88
C ASP A 74 -6.82 -0.92 5.13
N HIS A 75 -6.10 -2.06 5.14
CA HIS A 75 -4.64 -2.14 5.24
C HIS A 75 -3.97 -2.77 4.01
N VAL A 76 -4.68 -3.58 3.21
CA VAL A 76 -4.10 -4.30 2.08
C VAL A 76 -4.79 -4.07 0.73
N GLY A 77 -5.96 -3.45 0.73
CA GLY A 77 -6.85 -3.41 -0.43
C GLY A 77 -6.30 -2.71 -1.67
N ARG A 78 -5.27 -1.85 -1.55
CA ARG A 78 -4.59 -1.20 -2.69
C ARG A 78 -3.22 -1.80 -3.00
N LEU A 79 -2.82 -2.91 -2.37
CA LEU A 79 -1.58 -3.59 -2.75
C LEU A 79 -1.55 -3.98 -4.24
N PRO A 80 -2.65 -4.52 -4.83
CA PRO A 80 -2.66 -4.80 -6.26
C PRO A 80 -2.48 -3.54 -7.13
N LEU A 81 -2.98 -2.39 -6.68
CA LEU A 81 -2.76 -1.12 -7.37
C LEU A 81 -1.27 -0.72 -7.36
N LEU A 82 -0.59 -0.99 -6.24
CA LEU A 82 0.84 -0.77 -6.10
C LEU A 82 1.62 -1.58 -7.15
N VAL A 83 1.29 -2.87 -7.30
CA VAL A 83 1.89 -3.77 -8.30
C VAL A 83 1.57 -3.31 -9.72
N LYS A 84 0.32 -2.96 -10.00
CA LYS A 84 -0.11 -2.42 -11.30
C LYS A 84 0.71 -1.19 -11.71
N ASN A 85 1.03 -0.33 -10.74
CA ASN A 85 1.73 0.93 -10.98
C ASN A 85 3.26 0.82 -10.88
N GLY A 86 3.82 -0.40 -10.85
CA GLY A 86 5.24 -0.60 -11.06
C GLY A 86 6.04 -1.11 -9.87
N TYR A 87 5.42 -1.39 -8.72
CA TYR A 87 6.15 -2.01 -7.61
C TYR A 87 6.60 -3.42 -7.99
N ARG A 88 7.87 -3.71 -7.77
CA ARG A 88 8.51 -5.00 -8.08
C ARG A 88 9.29 -5.58 -6.92
N GLY A 89 9.26 -4.92 -5.76
CA GLY A 89 9.94 -5.36 -4.55
C GLY A 89 9.22 -6.49 -3.83
N LYS A 90 9.74 -6.82 -2.66
CA LYS A 90 9.17 -7.84 -1.78
C LYS A 90 8.14 -7.24 -0.83
N ILE A 91 7.16 -8.05 -0.46
CA ILE A 91 6.17 -7.73 0.57
C ILE A 91 6.41 -8.67 1.75
N TYR A 92 6.66 -8.08 2.91
CA TYR A 92 6.94 -8.79 4.15
C TYR A 92 5.71 -8.77 5.06
N THR A 93 5.36 -9.91 5.64
CA THR A 93 4.25 -10.02 6.57
C THR A 93 4.44 -11.25 7.46
N SER A 94 3.55 -11.43 8.44
CA SER A 94 3.51 -12.67 9.23
C SER A 94 3.09 -13.86 8.36
N MET A 95 3.44 -15.08 8.81
CA MET A 95 3.06 -16.29 8.10
C MET A 95 1.54 -16.41 7.99
N ASP A 96 0.81 -16.17 9.06
CA ASP A 96 -0.65 -16.25 9.08
C ASP A 96 -1.28 -15.26 8.08
N THR A 97 -0.81 -14.03 8.07
CA THR A 97 -1.27 -13.02 7.12
C THR A 97 -0.92 -13.42 5.68
N SER A 98 0.24 -14.01 5.43
CA SER A 98 0.65 -14.43 4.08
C SER A 98 -0.27 -15.51 3.49
N ILE A 99 -0.84 -16.36 4.34
CA ILE A 99 -1.80 -17.38 3.93
C ILE A 99 -3.17 -16.73 3.62
N LEU A 100 -3.63 -15.83 4.49
CA LEU A 100 -4.97 -15.26 4.43
C LEU A 100 -5.10 -14.12 3.40
N ILE A 101 -4.02 -13.40 3.13
CA ILE A 101 -4.05 -12.21 2.27
C ILE A 101 -4.55 -12.50 0.85
N ARG A 102 -4.21 -13.65 0.31
CA ARG A 102 -4.66 -14.07 -1.03
C ARG A 102 -6.18 -14.14 -1.11
N HIS A 103 -6.81 -14.72 -0.09
CA HIS A 103 -8.26 -14.81 -0.01
C HIS A 103 -8.89 -13.43 0.19
N ALA A 104 -8.34 -12.63 1.08
CA ALA A 104 -8.82 -11.27 1.34
C ALA A 104 -8.77 -10.39 0.08
N LEU A 105 -7.67 -10.45 -0.67
CA LEU A 105 -7.51 -9.68 -1.90
C LEU A 105 -8.40 -10.20 -3.03
N ALA A 106 -8.56 -11.52 -3.16
CA ALA A 106 -9.46 -12.11 -4.16
C ALA A 106 -10.90 -11.71 -3.91
N ASP A 107 -11.36 -11.74 -2.65
CA ASP A 107 -12.72 -11.32 -2.28
C ASP A 107 -12.92 -9.82 -2.47
N SER A 108 -11.95 -9.02 -2.07
CA SER A 108 -11.96 -7.57 -2.30
C SER A 108 -12.04 -7.24 -3.79
N TYR A 109 -11.28 -7.94 -4.61
CA TYR A 109 -11.29 -7.75 -6.06
C TYR A 109 -12.68 -8.01 -6.67
N LYS A 110 -13.35 -9.07 -6.24
CA LYS A 110 -14.72 -9.36 -6.70
C LYS A 110 -15.66 -8.19 -6.43
N VAL A 111 -15.61 -7.63 -5.22
CA VAL A 111 -16.44 -6.49 -4.82
C VAL A 111 -16.11 -5.24 -5.64
N ILE A 112 -14.83 -4.93 -5.79
CA ILE A 112 -14.34 -3.76 -6.54
C ILE A 112 -14.77 -3.87 -8.01
N ARG A 113 -14.60 -5.05 -8.61
CA ARG A 113 -15.00 -5.32 -10.00
C ARG A 113 -16.50 -5.14 -10.19
N GLN A 114 -17.31 -5.68 -9.29
CA GLN A 114 -18.77 -5.55 -9.36
C GLN A 114 -19.22 -4.10 -9.22
N LYS A 115 -18.66 -3.36 -8.27
CA LYS A 115 -18.96 -1.93 -8.09
C LYS A 115 -18.58 -1.11 -9.31
N ALA A 116 -17.43 -1.35 -9.89
CA ALA A 116 -16.97 -0.66 -11.10
C ALA A 116 -17.91 -0.95 -12.27
N LYS A 117 -18.34 -2.20 -12.44
CA LYS A 117 -19.31 -2.58 -13.50
C LYS A 117 -20.65 -1.88 -13.32
N LEU A 118 -21.19 -1.84 -12.11
CA LEU A 118 -22.46 -1.17 -11.82
C LEU A 118 -22.39 0.34 -12.03
N ALA A 119 -21.25 0.96 -11.72
CA ALA A 119 -21.02 2.40 -11.93
C ALA A 119 -20.59 2.74 -13.36
N ASN A 120 -20.43 1.75 -14.24
CA ASN A 120 -19.87 1.91 -15.60
C ASN A 120 -18.48 2.59 -15.57
N GLU A 121 -17.68 2.24 -14.59
CA GLU A 121 -16.32 2.75 -14.38
C GLU A 121 -15.27 1.67 -14.67
N LYS A 122 -14.04 2.12 -14.90
CA LYS A 122 -12.90 1.22 -15.05
C LYS A 122 -12.50 0.66 -13.67
N CYS A 123 -12.22 -0.64 -13.61
CA CYS A 123 -11.75 -1.28 -12.37
C CYS A 123 -10.36 -0.73 -11.97
N LEU A 124 -10.11 -0.61 -10.67
CA LEU A 124 -8.86 -0.08 -10.12
C LEU A 124 -7.64 -0.87 -10.58
N TYR A 125 -7.77 -2.18 -10.63
CA TYR A 125 -6.72 -3.11 -11.06
C TYR A 125 -7.36 -4.38 -11.63
N SER A 126 -6.56 -5.28 -12.18
CA SER A 126 -7.01 -6.53 -12.78
C SER A 126 -6.73 -7.72 -11.89
N GLU A 127 -7.33 -8.86 -12.22
CA GLU A 127 -7.12 -10.13 -11.52
C GLU A 127 -5.65 -10.55 -11.46
N LYS A 128 -4.90 -10.27 -12.52
CA LYS A 128 -3.46 -10.58 -12.57
C LYS A 128 -2.61 -9.75 -11.60
N ASP A 129 -3.14 -8.63 -11.12
CA ASP A 129 -2.46 -7.77 -10.15
C ASP A 129 -2.67 -8.28 -8.71
N VAL A 130 -3.68 -9.12 -8.49
CA VAL A 130 -3.99 -9.75 -7.21
C VAL A 130 -3.11 -10.98 -6.98
#